data_8cafdbb2dce1841a4f4b1334bb3006d0
#
_entry.id   8cafdbb2dce1841a4f4b1334bb3006d0
#
_cell.length_a   1.000
_cell.length_b   1.000
_cell.length_c   1.000
_cell.angle_alpha   90.00
_cell.angle_beta   90.00
_cell.angle_gamma   90.00
#
_symmetry.space_group_name_H-M   'P 1'
#
loop_
_entity.id
_entity.type
_entity.pdbx_description
1 polymer ?
#
loop_
_entity_poly.entity_id
_entity_poly.type
_entity_poly.pdbx_seq_one_letter_code
_entity_poly.pdbx_strand_id
1 'polypeptide(L)'
;WGAPRVLPYGKKKKTDSNLIGLGLIDMTPFPFSPEEWNSQGLRNYNMEGFNAQVNRLVNEREEYFEFFANAIFKDGKRPAGTDWVIEEFRKLPPWLSAAIYSDYIATDFTNVLPTITVPTLVVNADGPVFAWGIKQGTYLTSLIPNGKFVAFTESGHMLFYEEAEKFNQTVSDFIKDCLPQNV
;
A
#
# COMPACT_ATOMS: atom_id res chain seq x y z
N TRP A 1 -1.02 1.67 5.78
CA TRP A 1 -1.31 3.01 6.33
C TRP A 1 -0.06 3.91 6.44
N GLY A 2 1.14 3.43 6.15
CA GLY A 2 2.39 4.19 6.28
C GLY A 2 2.91 4.85 5.00
N ALA A 3 2.60 4.32 3.82
CA ALA A 3 3.18 4.79 2.56
C ALA A 3 2.90 6.26 2.23
N PRO A 4 1.70 6.82 2.40
CA PRO A 4 1.45 8.23 2.11
C PRO A 4 2.30 9.19 2.93
N ARG A 5 2.68 8.82 4.15
CA ARG A 5 3.55 9.65 5.00
C ARG A 5 5.03 9.55 4.65
N VAL A 6 5.44 8.45 4.01
CA VAL A 6 6.83 8.23 3.58
C VAL A 6 7.12 8.96 2.26
N LEU A 7 6.12 9.14 1.39
CA LEU A 7 6.28 9.88 0.12
C LEU A 7 6.82 11.31 0.30
N PRO A 8 6.33 12.13 1.27
CA PRO A 8 6.92 13.44 1.54
C PRO A 8 8.38 13.40 2.02
N TYR A 9 8.81 12.29 2.63
CA TYR A 9 10.21 12.11 3.04
C TYR A 9 11.14 12.03 1.84
N GLY A 10 10.74 11.38 0.76
CA GLY A 10 11.50 11.36 -0.49
C GLY A 10 11.74 12.77 -1.06
N LYS A 11 10.80 13.70 -0.86
CA LYS A 11 10.89 15.09 -1.31
C LYS A 11 11.80 15.96 -0.42
N LYS A 12 11.79 15.75 0.90
CA LYS A 12 12.58 16.54 1.85
C LYS A 12 14.07 16.25 1.79
N LYS A 13 14.48 15.15 1.13
CA LYS A 13 15.83 14.61 1.27
C LYS A 13 16.74 14.71 0.05
N LYS A 14 16.60 15.76 -0.76
CA LYS A 14 17.68 16.15 -1.66
C LYS A 14 19.02 16.38 -0.93
N THR A 15 19.00 16.43 0.41
CA THR A 15 20.14 16.70 1.30
C THR A 15 20.36 15.66 2.40
N ASP A 16 19.51 14.63 2.53
CA ASP A 16 19.66 13.64 3.60
C ASP A 16 20.32 12.36 3.05
N SER A 17 21.63 12.26 3.30
CA SER A 17 22.48 11.15 2.88
C SER A 17 22.12 9.78 3.48
N ASN A 18 21.14 9.72 4.38
CA ASN A 18 20.79 8.50 5.12
C ASN A 18 19.66 7.69 4.44
N LEU A 19 18.90 8.28 3.51
CA LEU A 19 17.86 7.54 2.77
C LEU A 19 18.48 6.97 1.49
N ILE A 20 18.79 5.69 1.49
CA ILE A 20 19.43 4.99 0.37
C ILE A 20 18.43 4.35 -0.60
N GLY A 21 17.18 4.16 -0.19
CA GLY A 21 16.12 3.58 -1.02
C GLY A 21 14.75 3.68 -0.37
N LEU A 22 13.70 3.44 -1.13
CA LEU A 22 12.29 3.49 -0.70
C LEU A 22 11.54 2.25 -1.22
N GLY A 23 10.68 1.66 -0.37
CA GLY A 23 9.77 0.58 -0.76
C GLY A 23 8.31 1.04 -0.68
N LEU A 24 7.55 0.90 -1.76
CA LEU A 24 6.11 1.08 -1.82
C LEU A 24 5.46 -0.29 -1.96
N ILE A 25 4.81 -0.75 -0.90
CA ILE A 25 4.30 -2.11 -0.77
C ILE A 25 2.78 -2.08 -0.89
N ASP A 26 2.27 -2.52 -2.03
CA ASP A 26 0.84 -2.60 -2.39
C ASP A 26 0.05 -1.35 -1.95
N MET A 27 0.48 -0.20 -2.47
CA MET A 27 -0.08 1.11 -2.11
C MET A 27 -0.47 1.91 -3.34
N THR A 28 -1.39 2.86 -3.15
CA THR A 28 -1.85 3.81 -4.17
C THR A 28 -1.43 5.24 -3.81
N PRO A 29 -1.13 6.09 -4.80
CA PRO A 29 -0.85 7.49 -4.54
C PRO A 29 -2.10 8.33 -4.34
N PHE A 30 -3.26 7.89 -4.85
CA PHE A 30 -4.54 8.57 -4.71
C PHE A 30 -5.72 7.61 -4.86
N PRO A 31 -6.32 7.17 -3.74
CA PRO A 31 -7.42 6.19 -3.76
C PRO A 31 -8.65 6.64 -4.54
N PHE A 32 -8.96 7.93 -4.56
CA PHE A 32 -10.13 8.49 -5.27
C PHE A 32 -9.87 8.83 -6.75
N SER A 33 -8.71 8.54 -7.29
CA SER A 33 -8.45 8.83 -8.69
C SER A 33 -9.48 8.14 -9.61
N PRO A 34 -10.14 8.87 -10.52
CA PRO A 34 -11.03 8.29 -11.52
C PRO A 34 -10.28 7.63 -12.68
N GLU A 35 -8.97 7.78 -12.74
CA GLU A 35 -8.13 7.31 -13.83
C GLU A 35 -8.08 5.78 -13.94
N GLU A 36 -7.83 5.26 -15.15
CA GLU A 36 -7.86 3.82 -15.41
C GLU A 36 -6.74 3.04 -14.70
N TRP A 37 -5.64 3.68 -14.36
CA TRP A 37 -4.58 3.04 -13.59
C TRP A 37 -5.05 2.63 -12.18
N ASN A 38 -6.05 3.33 -11.62
CA ASN A 38 -6.69 2.97 -10.35
C ASN A 38 -7.77 1.90 -10.57
N SER A 39 -7.41 0.80 -11.22
CA SER A 39 -8.33 -0.26 -11.66
C SER A 39 -8.91 -1.09 -10.52
N GLN A 40 -8.20 -1.15 -9.40
CA GLN A 40 -8.62 -1.80 -8.15
C GLN A 40 -9.03 -0.72 -7.14
N GLY A 41 -9.70 -1.11 -6.09
CA GLY A 41 -10.00 -0.23 -4.99
C GLY A 41 -11.11 0.79 -5.27
N LEU A 42 -10.83 2.07 -5.07
CA LEU A 42 -11.85 3.10 -4.84
C LEU A 42 -12.17 3.98 -6.05
N ARG A 43 -11.85 3.58 -7.27
CA ARG A 43 -12.05 4.36 -8.50
C ARG A 43 -13.45 4.97 -8.63
N ASN A 44 -14.49 4.22 -8.28
CA ASN A 44 -15.89 4.64 -8.34
C ASN A 44 -16.44 5.03 -6.96
N TYR A 45 -15.59 5.27 -6.01
CA TYR A 45 -15.97 5.60 -4.66
C TYR A 45 -16.46 7.05 -4.60
N ASN A 46 -17.51 7.28 -3.86
CA ASN A 46 -18.12 8.59 -3.69
C ASN A 46 -18.27 8.95 -2.20
N MET A 47 -18.81 10.12 -1.91
CA MET A 47 -19.00 10.58 -0.53
C MET A 47 -19.94 9.67 0.29
N GLU A 48 -20.92 9.04 -0.34
CA GLU A 48 -21.81 8.10 0.35
C GLU A 48 -21.03 6.85 0.79
N GLY A 49 -20.26 6.24 -0.12
CA GLY A 49 -19.39 5.12 0.20
C GLY A 49 -18.33 5.48 1.25
N PHE A 50 -17.75 6.68 1.16
CA PHE A 50 -16.83 7.21 2.17
C PHE A 50 -17.48 7.27 3.56
N ASN A 51 -18.66 7.88 3.67
CA ASN A 51 -19.38 7.98 4.94
C ASN A 51 -19.78 6.62 5.50
N ALA A 52 -20.22 5.70 4.63
CA ALA A 52 -20.55 4.33 5.01
C ALA A 52 -19.30 3.61 5.58
N GLN A 53 -18.15 3.77 4.93
CA GLN A 53 -16.90 3.16 5.41
C GLN A 53 -16.43 3.75 6.75
N VAL A 54 -16.52 5.06 6.92
CA VAL A 54 -16.22 5.71 8.21
C VAL A 54 -17.17 5.21 9.31
N ASN A 55 -18.46 5.06 9.00
CA ASN A 55 -19.42 4.50 9.95
C ASN A 55 -19.03 3.08 10.38
N ARG A 56 -18.65 2.20 9.44
CA ARG A 56 -18.20 0.83 9.75
C ARG A 56 -16.95 0.84 10.64
N LEU A 57 -15.98 1.71 10.36
CA LEU A 57 -14.76 1.85 11.16
C LEU A 57 -15.02 2.28 12.61
N VAL A 58 -16.10 3.01 12.86
CA VAL A 58 -16.43 3.57 14.17
C VAL A 58 -17.46 2.73 14.92
N ASN A 59 -18.55 2.36 14.26
CA ASN A 59 -19.74 1.80 14.90
C ASN A 59 -19.95 0.29 14.64
N GLU A 60 -19.35 -0.27 13.56
CA GLU A 60 -19.54 -1.66 13.13
C GLU A 60 -18.20 -2.39 13.05
N ARG A 61 -17.29 -2.09 13.99
CA ARG A 61 -15.87 -2.43 13.90
C ARG A 61 -15.58 -3.92 13.78
N GLU A 62 -16.23 -4.74 14.61
CA GLU A 62 -15.93 -6.18 14.65
C GLU A 62 -16.31 -6.85 13.33
N GLU A 63 -17.49 -6.52 12.80
CA GLU A 63 -17.92 -7.02 11.49
C GLU A 63 -17.01 -6.53 10.36
N TYR A 64 -16.62 -5.24 10.43
CA TYR A 64 -15.70 -4.68 9.46
C TYR A 64 -14.32 -5.34 9.51
N PHE A 65 -13.79 -5.62 10.69
CA PHE A 65 -12.48 -6.25 10.84
C PHE A 65 -12.49 -7.69 10.33
N GLU A 66 -13.54 -8.45 10.62
CA GLU A 66 -13.70 -9.80 10.05
C GLU A 66 -13.77 -9.76 8.51
N PHE A 67 -14.56 -8.86 7.96
CA PHE A 67 -14.65 -8.67 6.52
C PHE A 67 -13.29 -8.29 5.92
N PHE A 68 -12.65 -7.24 6.45
CA PHE A 68 -11.42 -6.70 5.87
C PHE A 68 -10.23 -7.64 6.06
N ALA A 69 -10.13 -8.30 7.22
CA ALA A 69 -9.10 -9.32 7.46
C ALA A 69 -9.19 -10.50 6.49
N ASN A 70 -10.37 -10.85 6.01
CA ASN A 70 -10.52 -11.84 4.95
C ASN A 70 -10.17 -11.24 3.57
N ALA A 71 -10.69 -10.05 3.25
CA ALA A 71 -10.58 -9.42 1.95
C ALA A 71 -9.12 -9.12 1.51
N ILE A 72 -8.21 -8.89 2.45
CA ILE A 72 -6.80 -8.58 2.16
C ILE A 72 -5.97 -9.80 1.71
N PHE A 73 -6.47 -11.02 1.87
CA PHE A 73 -5.85 -12.23 1.30
C PHE A 73 -6.40 -12.54 -0.09
N LYS A 74 -5.59 -13.24 -0.91
CA LYS A 74 -5.86 -13.50 -2.32
C LYS A 74 -7.27 -14.00 -2.61
N ASP A 75 -7.70 -15.01 -1.88
CA ASP A 75 -9.00 -15.66 -2.13
C ASP A 75 -10.16 -15.04 -1.34
N GLY A 76 -9.96 -13.87 -0.72
CA GLY A 76 -10.96 -13.25 0.16
C GLY A 76 -11.22 -14.06 1.43
N LYS A 77 -10.26 -14.89 1.82
CA LYS A 77 -10.34 -15.76 3.00
C LYS A 77 -8.96 -15.85 3.67
N ARG A 78 -8.88 -15.41 4.91
CA ARG A 78 -7.64 -15.47 5.69
C ARG A 78 -7.28 -16.92 6.06
N PRO A 79 -5.99 -17.28 6.02
CA PRO A 79 -5.52 -18.58 6.48
C PRO A 79 -5.73 -18.79 8.00
N ALA A 80 -5.82 -20.06 8.42
CA ALA A 80 -5.82 -20.39 9.83
C ALA A 80 -4.54 -19.87 10.52
N GLY A 81 -4.68 -19.39 11.75
CA GLY A 81 -3.56 -18.81 12.52
C GLY A 81 -3.26 -17.35 12.21
N THR A 82 -4.12 -16.67 11.45
CA THR A 82 -4.00 -15.21 11.15
C THR A 82 -4.95 -14.34 11.95
N ASP A 83 -5.49 -14.84 13.07
CA ASP A 83 -6.38 -14.05 13.96
C ASP A 83 -5.70 -12.80 14.51
N TRP A 84 -4.38 -12.81 14.62
CA TRP A 84 -3.59 -11.66 15.01
C TRP A 84 -3.84 -10.41 14.14
N VAL A 85 -4.27 -10.58 12.88
CA VAL A 85 -4.60 -9.44 12.00
C VAL A 85 -5.76 -8.63 12.58
N ILE A 86 -6.81 -9.32 13.06
CA ILE A 86 -7.96 -8.66 13.70
C ILE A 86 -7.55 -8.04 15.04
N GLU A 87 -6.71 -8.73 15.80
CA GLU A 87 -6.18 -8.22 17.07
C GLU A 87 -5.38 -6.92 16.87
N GLU A 88 -4.59 -6.82 15.79
CA GLU A 88 -3.88 -5.58 15.45
C GLU A 88 -4.84 -4.45 15.07
N PHE A 89 -5.92 -4.73 14.33
CA PHE A 89 -6.93 -3.72 14.00
C PHE A 89 -7.65 -3.17 15.25
N ARG A 90 -7.89 -4.01 16.25
CA ARG A 90 -8.53 -3.63 17.52
C ARG A 90 -7.71 -2.65 18.34
N LYS A 91 -6.38 -2.64 18.18
CA LYS A 91 -5.50 -1.73 18.94
C LYS A 91 -5.68 -0.25 18.62
N LEU A 92 -6.17 0.08 17.42
CA LEU A 92 -6.43 1.47 17.04
C LEU A 92 -7.77 1.94 17.61
N PRO A 93 -7.84 3.08 18.30
CA PRO A 93 -9.09 3.69 18.70
C PRO A 93 -9.98 4.02 17.49
N PRO A 94 -11.32 3.94 17.61
CA PRO A 94 -12.24 4.19 16.48
C PRO A 94 -12.04 5.53 15.80
N TRP A 95 -11.91 6.60 16.56
CA TRP A 95 -11.71 7.95 16.05
C TRP A 95 -10.38 8.08 15.28
N LEU A 96 -9.33 7.38 15.72
CA LEU A 96 -8.04 7.41 15.05
C LEU A 96 -8.09 6.61 13.73
N SER A 97 -8.77 5.48 13.72
CA SER A 97 -9.00 4.70 12.48
C SER A 97 -9.74 5.55 11.44
N ALA A 98 -10.81 6.25 11.84
CA ALA A 98 -11.56 7.14 10.97
C ALA A 98 -10.71 8.32 10.46
N ALA A 99 -9.92 8.96 11.34
CA ALA A 99 -9.06 10.08 10.96
C ALA A 99 -7.97 9.67 9.97
N ILE A 100 -7.28 8.54 10.22
CA ILE A 100 -6.24 8.02 9.31
C ILE A 100 -6.84 7.63 7.97
N TYR A 101 -8.01 6.96 7.97
CA TYR A 101 -8.69 6.59 6.75
C TYR A 101 -9.10 7.82 5.93
N SER A 102 -9.66 8.85 6.57
CA SER A 102 -10.09 10.09 5.91
C SER A 102 -8.90 10.84 5.28
N ASP A 103 -7.80 10.96 6.01
CA ASP A 103 -6.56 11.58 5.51
C ASP A 103 -6.00 10.82 4.30
N TYR A 104 -5.94 9.49 4.40
CA TYR A 104 -5.45 8.62 3.32
C TYR A 104 -6.28 8.75 2.05
N ILE A 105 -7.61 8.70 2.17
CA ILE A 105 -8.52 8.75 1.02
C ILE A 105 -8.50 10.12 0.33
N ALA A 106 -8.41 11.21 1.10
CA ALA A 106 -8.50 12.57 0.58
C ALA A 106 -7.17 13.10 0.02
N THR A 107 -6.04 12.46 0.31
CA THR A 107 -4.74 13.01 -0.06
C THR A 107 -4.25 12.45 -1.40
N ASP A 108 -3.96 13.35 -2.35
CA ASP A 108 -3.33 13.04 -3.63
C ASP A 108 -1.82 13.25 -3.57
N PHE A 109 -1.07 12.16 -3.69
CA PHE A 109 0.39 12.14 -3.75
C PHE A 109 0.94 12.01 -5.17
N THR A 110 0.11 12.02 -6.21
CA THR A 110 0.54 11.82 -7.61
C THR A 110 1.67 12.78 -8.00
N ASN A 111 1.52 14.05 -7.61
CA ASN A 111 2.52 15.09 -7.90
C ASN A 111 3.84 14.96 -7.11
N VAL A 112 3.87 14.08 -6.10
CA VAL A 112 5.10 13.81 -5.33
C VAL A 112 5.99 12.78 -6.02
N LEU A 113 5.40 11.83 -6.73
CA LEU A 113 6.11 10.70 -7.33
C LEU A 113 7.28 11.10 -8.23
N PRO A 114 7.16 12.09 -9.15
CA PRO A 114 8.27 12.53 -10.01
C PRO A 114 9.41 13.19 -9.23
N THR A 115 9.18 13.55 -7.98
CA THR A 115 10.19 14.22 -7.13
C THR A 115 11.03 13.25 -6.30
N ILE A 116 10.69 11.95 -6.33
CA ILE A 116 11.42 10.89 -5.62
C ILE A 116 12.68 10.55 -6.40
N THR A 117 13.84 10.90 -5.86
CA THR A 117 15.14 10.74 -6.55
C THR A 117 15.93 9.52 -6.09
N VAL A 118 15.56 8.91 -4.96
CA VAL A 118 16.20 7.69 -4.46
C VAL A 118 15.70 6.47 -5.23
N PRO A 119 16.50 5.39 -5.35
CA PRO A 119 16.00 4.11 -5.83
C PRO A 119 14.70 3.70 -5.13
N THR A 120 13.70 3.29 -5.87
CA THR A 120 12.38 2.98 -5.30
C THR A 120 11.87 1.65 -5.82
N LEU A 121 11.65 0.71 -4.91
CA LEU A 121 10.98 -0.55 -5.19
C LEU A 121 9.47 -0.36 -5.05
N VAL A 122 8.73 -0.71 -6.09
CA VAL A 122 7.26 -0.79 -6.06
C VAL A 122 6.87 -2.26 -6.19
N VAL A 123 6.11 -2.78 -5.24
CA VAL A 123 5.54 -4.12 -5.31
C VAL A 123 4.03 -4.02 -5.14
N ASN A 124 3.27 -4.54 -6.10
CA ASN A 124 1.82 -4.62 -6.00
C ASN A 124 1.34 -6.04 -6.28
N ALA A 125 0.32 -6.44 -5.55
CA ALA A 125 -0.37 -7.71 -5.76
C ALA A 125 -1.50 -7.56 -6.79
N ASP A 126 -1.92 -8.68 -7.35
CA ASP A 126 -3.01 -8.77 -8.33
C ASP A 126 -4.16 -9.65 -7.83
N GLY A 127 -4.44 -9.56 -6.54
CA GLY A 127 -5.52 -10.31 -5.90
C GLY A 127 -6.90 -9.83 -6.36
N PRO A 128 -7.88 -10.74 -6.51
CA PRO A 128 -9.20 -10.41 -7.07
C PRO A 128 -10.10 -9.66 -6.10
N VAL A 129 -9.83 -9.69 -4.79
CA VAL A 129 -10.73 -9.12 -3.77
C VAL A 129 -10.24 -7.75 -3.31
N PHE A 130 -9.02 -7.70 -2.79
CA PHE A 130 -8.40 -6.45 -2.36
C PHE A 130 -6.90 -6.49 -2.64
N ALA A 131 -6.50 -5.72 -3.62
CA ALA A 131 -5.11 -5.41 -3.95
C ALA A 131 -5.12 -4.19 -4.86
N TRP A 132 -3.99 -3.50 -4.98
CA TRP A 132 -3.94 -2.30 -5.82
C TRP A 132 -3.64 -2.60 -7.29
N GLY A 133 -3.19 -3.81 -7.59
CA GLY A 133 -3.06 -4.33 -8.94
C GLY A 133 -1.79 -3.93 -9.69
N ILE A 134 -1.52 -4.68 -10.75
CA ILE A 134 -0.33 -4.52 -11.59
C ILE A 134 -0.37 -3.18 -12.35
N LYS A 135 -1.54 -2.77 -12.85
CA LYS A 135 -1.69 -1.49 -13.57
C LYS A 135 -1.24 -0.31 -12.73
N GLN A 136 -1.58 -0.33 -11.44
CA GLN A 136 -1.19 0.73 -10.53
C GLN A 136 0.31 0.71 -10.22
N GLY A 137 0.90 -0.46 -10.00
CA GLY A 137 2.35 -0.58 -9.83
C GLY A 137 3.13 -0.08 -11.04
N THR A 138 2.66 -0.39 -12.23
CA THR A 138 3.22 0.11 -13.50
C THR A 138 3.09 1.64 -13.60
N TYR A 139 1.93 2.18 -13.23
CA TYR A 139 1.71 3.64 -13.22
C TYR A 139 2.66 4.34 -12.24
N LEU A 140 2.78 3.84 -11.01
CA LEU A 140 3.70 4.39 -10.01
C LEU A 140 5.14 4.47 -10.53
N THR A 141 5.64 3.38 -11.11
CA THR A 141 7.00 3.31 -11.63
C THR A 141 7.20 4.14 -12.89
N SER A 142 6.16 4.42 -13.67
CA SER A 142 6.27 5.34 -14.82
C SER A 142 6.51 6.78 -14.40
N LEU A 143 6.14 7.16 -13.18
CA LEU A 143 6.30 8.51 -12.64
C LEU A 143 7.54 8.67 -11.75
N ILE A 144 8.04 7.59 -11.15
CA ILE A 144 9.21 7.63 -10.26
C ILE A 144 10.48 7.41 -11.09
N PRO A 145 11.42 8.39 -11.17
CA PRO A 145 12.58 8.31 -12.05
C PRO A 145 13.46 7.06 -11.88
N ASN A 146 13.62 6.59 -10.63
CA ASN A 146 14.42 5.41 -10.29
C ASN A 146 13.51 4.29 -9.72
N GLY A 147 12.31 4.14 -10.28
CA GLY A 147 11.34 3.13 -9.88
C GLY A 147 11.61 1.75 -10.50
N LYS A 148 11.54 0.69 -9.69
CA LYS A 148 11.58 -0.71 -10.11
C LYS A 148 10.30 -1.39 -9.66
N PHE A 149 9.55 -1.97 -10.59
CA PHE A 149 8.30 -2.66 -10.29
C PHE A 149 8.49 -4.18 -10.25
N VAL A 150 7.89 -4.83 -9.24
CA VAL A 150 7.77 -6.29 -9.14
C VAL A 150 6.32 -6.66 -8.84
N ALA A 151 5.71 -7.42 -9.75
CA ALA A 151 4.34 -7.92 -9.57
C ALA A 151 4.30 -9.17 -8.69
N PHE A 152 3.27 -9.25 -7.83
CA PHE A 152 2.95 -10.40 -6.99
C PHE A 152 1.60 -10.96 -7.43
N THR A 153 1.62 -12.06 -8.20
CA THR A 153 0.42 -12.59 -8.87
C THR A 153 -0.28 -13.70 -8.11
N GLU A 154 0.37 -14.26 -7.08
CA GLU A 154 -0.18 -15.35 -6.28
C GLU A 154 -0.61 -14.89 -4.87
N SER A 155 -0.80 -13.57 -4.68
CA SER A 155 -1.18 -12.98 -3.41
C SER A 155 -2.21 -11.86 -3.55
N GLY A 156 -2.89 -11.54 -2.44
CA GLY A 156 -3.64 -10.31 -2.24
C GLY A 156 -2.77 -9.22 -1.59
N HIS A 157 -3.42 -8.32 -0.86
CA HIS A 157 -2.73 -7.23 -0.16
C HIS A 157 -1.68 -7.71 0.87
N MET A 158 -1.82 -8.94 1.37
CA MET A 158 -0.87 -9.58 2.28
C MET A 158 0.28 -10.29 1.55
N LEU A 159 0.76 -9.74 0.46
CA LEU A 159 1.79 -10.33 -0.41
C LEU A 159 3.09 -10.73 0.33
N PHE A 160 3.45 -10.01 1.37
CA PHE A 160 4.61 -10.33 2.21
C PHE A 160 4.39 -11.57 3.10
N TYR A 161 3.15 -12.00 3.26
CA TYR A 161 2.76 -13.22 3.97
C TYR A 161 2.49 -14.38 3.00
N GLU A 162 1.75 -14.12 1.91
CA GLU A 162 1.31 -15.15 0.98
C GLU A 162 2.41 -15.58 0.00
N GLU A 163 3.28 -14.66 -0.43
CA GLU A 163 4.47 -14.93 -1.25
C GLU A 163 5.76 -14.56 -0.49
N ALA A 164 5.90 -15.01 0.76
CA ALA A 164 6.96 -14.56 1.69
C ALA A 164 8.38 -14.76 1.16
N GLU A 165 8.68 -15.90 0.53
CA GLU A 165 10.00 -16.17 -0.04
C GLU A 165 10.36 -15.18 -1.14
N LYS A 166 9.43 -14.96 -2.10
CA LYS A 166 9.60 -14.00 -3.18
C LYS A 166 9.72 -12.57 -2.65
N PHE A 167 8.91 -12.22 -1.64
CA PHE A 167 8.96 -10.90 -1.02
C PHE A 167 10.31 -10.65 -0.36
N ASN A 168 10.77 -11.58 0.47
CA ASN A 168 12.04 -11.49 1.18
C ASN A 168 13.23 -11.41 0.20
N GLN A 169 13.22 -12.23 -0.86
CA GLN A 169 14.26 -12.19 -1.89
C GLN A 169 14.25 -10.84 -2.62
N THR A 170 13.06 -10.36 -3.05
CA THR A 170 12.90 -9.09 -3.76
C THR A 170 13.43 -7.91 -2.93
N VAL A 171 13.06 -7.86 -1.66
CA VAL A 171 13.51 -6.79 -0.74
C VAL A 171 15.01 -6.90 -0.46
N SER A 172 15.53 -8.10 -0.22
CA SER A 172 16.96 -8.33 -0.01
C SER A 172 17.81 -7.87 -1.19
N ASP A 173 17.39 -8.20 -2.41
CA ASP A 173 18.12 -7.83 -3.60
C ASP A 173 18.05 -6.32 -3.85
N PHE A 174 16.89 -5.71 -3.62
CA PHE A 174 16.75 -4.26 -3.69
C PHE A 174 17.65 -3.54 -2.66
N ILE A 175 17.73 -4.02 -1.43
CA ILE A 175 18.63 -3.44 -0.41
C ILE A 175 20.09 -3.54 -0.86
N LYS A 176 20.53 -4.69 -1.40
CA LYS A 176 21.89 -4.87 -1.93
C LYS A 176 22.18 -3.90 -3.08
N ASP A 177 21.22 -3.71 -3.99
CA ASP A 177 21.33 -2.77 -5.10
C ASP A 177 21.46 -1.30 -4.64
N CYS A 178 20.88 -0.95 -3.49
CA CYS A 178 20.95 0.38 -2.89
C CYS A 178 22.22 0.65 -2.09
N LEU A 179 22.93 -0.39 -1.67
CA LEU A 179 24.16 -0.23 -0.91
C LEU A 179 25.34 0.18 -1.82
N PRO A 180 26.27 1.01 -1.35
CA PRO A 180 27.50 1.31 -2.09
C PRO A 180 28.22 0.00 -2.44
N GLN A 181 28.49 -0.21 -3.72
CA GLN A 181 29.37 -1.30 -4.15
C GLN A 181 30.75 -1.00 -3.57
N ASN A 182 31.22 -1.81 -2.60
CA ASN A 182 32.58 -1.70 -2.13
C ASN A 182 33.51 -1.93 -3.33
N VAL A 183 34.14 -0.85 -3.78
CA VAL A 183 35.21 -0.88 -4.81
C VAL A 183 36.49 -1.39 -4.16
#